data_0411c2d1f07ab2fc11870b73e597317c
#
_entry.id   0411c2d1f07ab2fc11870b73e597317c
#
_cell.length_a   1.000
_cell.length_b   1.000
_cell.length_c   1.000
_cell.angle_alpha   90.00
_cell.angle_beta   90.00
_cell.angle_gamma   90.00
#
_symmetry.space_group_name_H-M   'P 1'
#
loop_
_entity.id
_entity.type
_entity.pdbx_description
1 polymer ?
#
loop_
_entity_poly.entity_id
_entity_poly.type
_entity_poly.pdbx_seq_one_letter_code
_entity_poly.pdbx_strand_id
1 'polypeptide(L)'
;CSSGMSAVTLSLLNILQSGDEVIAGSALFGGTLDLLHDLEVFGIKVNFIPRVEKALIEPLITENTKVVFGELIGNPALNVMDVKETSEFLHEKGIPLIVDSTTATPYLIRPIEYGADVVVHSTSKYINGSGDAISGMIIDSGKFSWNPERYPGMKEYRKYGKFAYLVKLRNGIWRNMGGCLSPMNAYLNVVGMETLGLRMQRECGNAFQLAQALEKLEGVSVNYPLLESSPYRELANEQFGGKGGAILTIRTGSKERAYQLINHLKYVKIATNIGDVRTLVIHPASTIYIHSTEEAMAEAGVYEDTIRISVGIEDIRDLIEDFTEAVRVLGE
;
A
#
# COMPACT_ATOMS: atom_id res chain seq x y z
N CYS A 1 10.32 12.77 2.06
CA CYS A 1 9.16 13.66 2.11
C CYS A 1 8.63 13.78 3.54
N SER A 2 7.84 14.83 3.79
CA SER A 2 7.27 15.13 5.12
C SER A 2 6.27 14.07 5.61
N SER A 3 5.66 13.31 4.69
CA SER A 3 4.75 12.21 5.00
C SER A 3 4.64 11.26 3.80
N GLY A 4 4.00 10.10 3.99
CA GLY A 4 3.62 9.21 2.90
C GLY A 4 2.69 9.89 1.91
N MET A 5 1.67 10.60 2.39
CA MET A 5 0.77 11.38 1.53
C MET A 5 1.50 12.45 0.72
N SER A 6 2.46 13.14 1.34
CA SER A 6 3.33 14.07 0.60
C SER A 6 4.13 13.35 -0.50
N ALA A 7 4.60 12.13 -0.25
CA ALA A 7 5.31 11.34 -1.26
C ALA A 7 4.40 10.97 -2.44
N VAL A 8 3.18 10.50 -2.18
CA VAL A 8 2.19 10.19 -3.23
C VAL A 8 1.84 11.44 -4.01
N THR A 9 1.41 12.52 -3.34
CA THR A 9 1.01 13.78 -3.98
C THR A 9 2.11 14.32 -4.89
N LEU A 10 3.33 14.42 -4.36
CA LEU A 10 4.45 15.01 -5.08
C LEU A 10 4.92 14.11 -6.23
N SER A 11 4.83 12.78 -6.09
CA SER A 11 5.19 11.86 -7.17
C SER A 11 4.26 12.03 -8.38
N LEU A 12 2.96 12.18 -8.15
CA LEU A 12 1.94 12.38 -9.17
C LEU A 12 2.05 13.79 -9.79
N LEU A 13 1.98 14.84 -8.97
CA LEU A 13 2.00 16.22 -9.45
C LEU A 13 3.35 16.63 -10.08
N ASN A 14 4.41 15.86 -9.90
CA ASN A 14 5.66 16.08 -10.61
C ASN A 14 5.53 15.89 -12.13
N ILE A 15 4.57 15.08 -12.57
CA ILE A 15 4.39 14.73 -13.99
C ILE A 15 3.01 15.15 -14.54
N LEU A 16 2.01 15.31 -13.69
CA LEU A 16 0.64 15.65 -14.06
C LEU A 16 0.42 17.16 -14.17
N GLN A 17 -0.50 17.53 -15.03
CA GLN A 17 -1.05 18.88 -15.20
C GLN A 17 -2.55 18.80 -15.48
N SER A 18 -3.25 19.94 -15.44
CA SER A 18 -4.68 20.01 -15.78
C SER A 18 -4.94 19.43 -17.18
N GLY A 19 -5.94 18.59 -17.31
CA GLY A 19 -6.31 17.85 -18.53
C GLY A 19 -5.68 16.46 -18.63
N ASP A 20 -4.73 16.11 -17.77
CA ASP A 20 -4.13 14.77 -17.73
C ASP A 20 -5.04 13.76 -17.03
N GLU A 21 -4.81 12.47 -17.31
CA GLU A 21 -5.54 11.36 -16.71
C GLU A 21 -4.61 10.43 -15.95
N VAL A 22 -5.10 9.90 -14.82
CA VAL A 22 -4.51 8.85 -14.02
C VAL A 22 -5.40 7.61 -14.10
N ILE A 23 -4.81 6.42 -14.24
CA ILE A 23 -5.50 5.17 -13.96
C ILE A 23 -4.99 4.67 -12.59
N ALA A 24 -5.88 4.42 -11.65
CA ALA A 24 -5.52 4.03 -10.30
C ALA A 24 -6.30 2.80 -9.83
N GLY A 25 -5.66 1.93 -9.06
CA GLY A 25 -6.37 0.89 -8.34
C GLY A 25 -7.34 1.49 -7.32
N SER A 26 -8.50 0.85 -7.07
CA SER A 26 -9.42 1.27 -6.00
C SER A 26 -9.08 0.67 -4.63
N ALA A 27 -8.31 -0.44 -4.60
CA ALA A 27 -7.84 -1.05 -3.36
C ALA A 27 -6.59 -0.32 -2.83
N LEU A 28 -6.77 0.93 -2.39
CA LEU A 28 -5.74 1.82 -1.88
C LEU A 28 -6.05 2.22 -0.43
N PHE A 29 -5.03 2.75 0.24
CA PHE A 29 -5.22 3.46 1.50
C PHE A 29 -6.24 4.61 1.33
N GLY A 30 -7.18 4.75 2.28
CA GLY A 30 -8.29 5.73 2.19
C GLY A 30 -7.82 7.15 1.90
N GLY A 31 -6.75 7.61 2.57
CA GLY A 31 -6.19 8.94 2.29
C GLY A 31 -5.62 9.10 0.87
N THR A 32 -5.21 8.01 0.22
CA THR A 32 -4.79 8.06 -1.19
C THR A 32 -6.00 8.16 -2.12
N LEU A 33 -7.11 7.49 -1.80
CA LEU A 33 -8.37 7.65 -2.53
C LEU A 33 -8.88 9.09 -2.42
N ASP A 34 -8.91 9.66 -1.21
CA ASP A 34 -9.30 11.05 -0.99
C ASP A 34 -8.43 12.01 -1.80
N LEU A 35 -7.10 11.83 -1.77
CA LEU A 35 -6.18 12.62 -2.57
C LEU A 35 -6.48 12.54 -4.07
N LEU A 36 -6.74 11.34 -4.59
CA LEU A 36 -7.04 11.15 -6.02
C LEU A 36 -8.33 11.87 -6.42
N HIS A 37 -9.36 11.86 -5.58
CA HIS A 37 -10.57 12.67 -5.79
C HIS A 37 -10.28 14.18 -5.69
N ASP A 38 -9.43 14.60 -4.74
CA ASP A 38 -9.02 16.00 -4.64
C ASP A 38 -8.28 16.50 -5.91
N LEU A 39 -7.54 15.64 -6.59
CA LEU A 39 -6.85 15.98 -7.84
C LEU A 39 -7.82 16.34 -8.97
N GLU A 40 -9.06 15.87 -8.94
CA GLU A 40 -10.09 16.22 -9.93
C GLU A 40 -10.44 17.73 -9.88
N VAL A 41 -10.36 18.35 -8.70
CA VAL A 41 -10.54 19.81 -8.53
C VAL A 41 -9.47 20.60 -9.31
N PHE A 42 -8.28 20.02 -9.50
CA PHE A 42 -7.21 20.61 -10.29
C PHE A 42 -7.27 20.23 -11.78
N GLY A 43 -8.36 19.60 -12.21
CA GLY A 43 -8.60 19.21 -13.59
C GLY A 43 -7.82 17.96 -14.02
N ILE A 44 -7.39 17.13 -13.09
CA ILE A 44 -6.77 15.82 -13.35
C ILE A 44 -7.85 14.77 -13.21
N LYS A 45 -8.14 14.04 -14.27
CA LYS A 45 -9.15 12.97 -14.25
C LYS A 45 -8.56 11.68 -13.68
N VAL A 46 -9.28 11.01 -12.79
CA VAL A 46 -8.90 9.71 -12.25
C VAL A 46 -9.87 8.63 -12.71
N ASN A 47 -9.33 7.57 -13.31
CA ASN A 47 -10.07 6.39 -13.72
C ASN A 47 -9.72 5.26 -12.73
N PHE A 48 -10.66 4.91 -11.85
CA PHE A 48 -10.45 3.83 -10.88
C PHE A 48 -10.73 2.46 -11.51
N ILE A 49 -9.91 1.47 -11.13
CA ILE A 49 -10.04 0.07 -11.51
C ILE A 49 -9.90 -0.83 -10.26
N PRO A 50 -10.64 -1.93 -10.15
CA PRO A 50 -10.60 -2.78 -8.96
C PRO A 50 -9.21 -3.41 -8.71
N ARG A 51 -8.45 -3.67 -9.77
CA ARG A 51 -7.09 -4.22 -9.70
C ARG A 51 -6.23 -3.62 -10.81
N VAL A 52 -4.97 -3.35 -10.49
CA VAL A 52 -3.98 -2.85 -11.47
C VAL A 52 -3.47 -4.04 -12.29
N GLU A 53 -4.17 -4.34 -13.36
CA GLU A 53 -3.86 -5.42 -14.30
C GLU A 53 -4.15 -5.00 -15.75
N LYS A 54 -3.39 -5.52 -16.69
CA LYS A 54 -3.45 -5.16 -18.12
C LYS A 54 -4.87 -5.13 -18.66
N ALA A 55 -5.66 -6.16 -18.41
CA ALA A 55 -7.02 -6.30 -18.96
C ALA A 55 -7.97 -5.16 -18.55
N LEU A 56 -7.76 -4.58 -17.37
CA LEU A 56 -8.55 -3.47 -16.84
C LEU A 56 -7.97 -2.10 -17.23
N ILE A 57 -6.66 -2.01 -17.42
CA ILE A 57 -5.97 -0.78 -17.80
C ILE A 57 -6.18 -0.46 -19.28
N GLU A 58 -6.00 -1.45 -20.16
CA GLU A 58 -5.94 -1.25 -21.62
C GLU A 58 -7.15 -0.51 -22.20
N PRO A 59 -8.41 -0.82 -21.82
CA PRO A 59 -9.59 -0.11 -22.34
C PRO A 59 -9.70 1.36 -21.92
N LEU A 60 -8.97 1.78 -20.86
CA LEU A 60 -9.03 3.13 -20.29
C LEU A 60 -7.90 4.04 -20.78
N ILE A 61 -6.94 3.50 -21.51
CA ILE A 61 -5.80 4.29 -22.01
C ILE A 61 -6.27 5.27 -23.08
N THR A 62 -5.97 6.54 -22.85
CA THR A 62 -6.16 7.65 -23.81
C THR A 62 -4.82 8.35 -24.07
N GLU A 63 -4.80 9.33 -24.95
CA GLU A 63 -3.64 10.21 -25.14
C GLU A 63 -3.31 11.05 -23.89
N ASN A 64 -4.32 11.29 -23.05
CA ASN A 64 -4.19 12.05 -21.82
C ASN A 64 -3.76 11.18 -20.62
N THR A 65 -3.78 9.87 -20.72
CA THR A 65 -3.29 8.98 -19.66
C THR A 65 -1.79 9.16 -19.48
N LYS A 66 -1.36 9.64 -18.30
CA LYS A 66 0.04 9.96 -18.02
C LYS A 66 0.70 9.02 -17.02
N VAL A 67 -0.08 8.29 -16.25
CA VAL A 67 0.46 7.40 -15.20
C VAL A 67 -0.56 6.34 -14.82
N VAL A 68 -0.06 5.17 -14.46
CA VAL A 68 -0.82 4.19 -13.68
C VAL A 68 -0.24 4.17 -12.27
N PHE A 69 -1.13 4.20 -11.27
CA PHE A 69 -0.80 4.19 -9.85
C PHE A 69 -1.48 3.04 -9.14
N GLY A 70 -0.77 2.39 -8.20
CA GLY A 70 -1.38 1.38 -7.34
C GLY A 70 -0.52 1.00 -6.15
N GLU A 71 -1.14 0.36 -5.16
CA GLU A 71 -0.43 -0.30 -4.07
C GLU A 71 0.01 -1.70 -4.49
N LEU A 72 1.22 -2.07 -4.12
CA LEU A 72 1.80 -3.37 -4.42
C LEU A 72 1.08 -4.52 -3.72
N ILE A 73 0.72 -4.33 -2.46
CA ILE A 73 -0.20 -5.15 -1.70
C ILE A 73 -1.26 -4.20 -1.16
N GLY A 74 -2.47 -4.30 -1.68
CA GLY A 74 -3.59 -3.43 -1.31
C GLY A 74 -3.96 -3.54 0.16
N ASN A 75 -4.36 -2.45 0.77
CA ASN A 75 -4.73 -2.40 2.19
C ASN A 75 -6.14 -1.78 2.32
N PRO A 76 -7.13 -2.58 2.75
CA PRO A 76 -7.02 -3.90 3.39
C PRO A 76 -7.34 -5.10 2.48
N ALA A 77 -7.61 -4.93 1.18
CA ALA A 77 -8.04 -6.01 0.28
C ALA A 77 -6.99 -7.12 0.09
N LEU A 78 -5.70 -6.81 0.27
CA LEU A 78 -4.55 -7.71 0.12
C LEU A 78 -4.41 -8.31 -1.29
N ASN A 79 -4.98 -7.65 -2.31
CA ASN A 79 -4.69 -7.96 -3.70
C ASN A 79 -3.22 -7.63 -3.99
N VAL A 80 -2.57 -8.49 -4.76
CA VAL A 80 -1.15 -8.34 -5.14
C VAL A 80 -1.06 -7.91 -6.59
N MET A 81 -0.31 -6.83 -6.86
CA MET A 81 -0.02 -6.35 -8.21
C MET A 81 1.14 -7.14 -8.80
N ASP A 82 0.99 -7.66 -10.01
CA ASP A 82 2.12 -8.11 -10.83
C ASP A 82 2.84 -6.90 -11.41
N VAL A 83 3.95 -6.53 -10.76
CA VAL A 83 4.73 -5.34 -11.17
C VAL A 83 5.36 -5.55 -12.53
N LYS A 84 5.87 -6.75 -12.81
CA LYS A 84 6.60 -7.04 -14.03
C LYS A 84 5.67 -6.99 -15.25
N GLU A 85 4.59 -7.77 -15.24
CA GLU A 85 3.62 -7.80 -16.32
C GLU A 85 3.03 -6.40 -16.57
N THR A 86 2.64 -5.72 -15.51
CA THR A 86 2.05 -4.38 -15.59
C THR A 86 3.02 -3.36 -16.18
N SER A 87 4.28 -3.33 -15.71
CA SER A 87 5.27 -2.37 -16.20
C SER A 87 5.68 -2.62 -17.64
N GLU A 88 5.89 -3.89 -18.04
CA GLU A 88 6.21 -4.25 -19.42
C GLU A 88 5.11 -3.76 -20.38
N PHE A 89 3.85 -4.03 -20.05
CA PHE A 89 2.70 -3.55 -20.83
C PHE A 89 2.65 -2.01 -20.91
N LEU A 90 2.83 -1.32 -19.80
CA LEU A 90 2.76 0.15 -19.76
C LEU A 90 3.91 0.82 -20.51
N HIS A 91 5.10 0.25 -20.46
CA HIS A 91 6.26 0.76 -21.18
C HIS A 91 6.06 0.70 -22.71
N GLU A 92 5.37 -0.33 -23.25
CA GLU A 92 4.98 -0.38 -24.65
C GLU A 92 4.06 0.80 -25.05
N LYS A 93 3.28 1.31 -24.12
CA LYS A 93 2.39 2.48 -24.30
C LYS A 93 3.08 3.81 -23.95
N GLY A 94 4.32 3.79 -23.45
CA GLY A 94 5.05 4.98 -23.00
C GLY A 94 4.43 5.63 -21.75
N ILE A 95 3.85 4.83 -20.86
CA ILE A 95 3.20 5.23 -19.60
C ILE A 95 4.04 4.70 -18.43
N PRO A 96 4.41 5.52 -17.42
CA PRO A 96 5.12 5.06 -16.25
C PRO A 96 4.18 4.40 -15.25
N LEU A 97 4.73 3.44 -14.49
CA LEU A 97 4.10 2.82 -13.33
C LEU A 97 4.65 3.44 -12.05
N ILE A 98 3.77 4.02 -11.22
CA ILE A 98 4.08 4.46 -9.87
C ILE A 98 3.48 3.46 -8.88
N VAL A 99 4.31 2.91 -8.00
CA VAL A 99 3.91 1.87 -7.05
C VAL A 99 4.09 2.37 -5.62
N ASP A 100 3.02 2.33 -4.82
CA ASP A 100 3.16 2.42 -3.37
C ASP A 100 3.53 1.04 -2.82
N SER A 101 4.74 0.96 -2.28
CA SER A 101 5.31 -0.28 -1.72
C SER A 101 5.42 -0.22 -0.19
N THR A 102 4.58 0.59 0.46
CA THR A 102 4.59 0.78 1.91
C THR A 102 4.41 -0.52 2.67
N THR A 103 3.46 -1.36 2.24
CA THR A 103 3.12 -2.63 2.90
C THR A 103 4.16 -3.73 2.67
N ALA A 104 4.82 -3.72 1.52
CA ALA A 104 5.83 -4.71 1.17
C ALA A 104 7.23 -4.36 1.68
N THR A 105 7.57 -3.07 1.73
CA THR A 105 8.91 -2.56 2.03
C THR A 105 9.99 -3.05 1.05
N PRO A 106 11.18 -2.49 1.01
CA PRO A 106 12.27 -3.03 0.17
C PRO A 106 12.80 -4.40 0.67
N TYR A 107 12.28 -4.91 1.79
CA TYR A 107 12.62 -6.25 2.28
C TYR A 107 11.91 -7.36 1.49
N LEU A 108 10.63 -7.20 1.15
CA LEU A 108 9.91 -8.21 0.36
C LEU A 108 10.30 -8.10 -1.11
N ILE A 109 10.34 -6.89 -1.63
CA ILE A 109 10.59 -6.62 -3.05
C ILE A 109 11.13 -5.20 -3.24
N ARG A 110 11.92 -5.02 -4.27
CA ARG A 110 12.31 -3.70 -4.81
C ARG A 110 11.66 -3.50 -6.17
N PRO A 111 10.47 -2.87 -6.24
CA PRO A 111 9.66 -2.83 -7.46
C PRO A 111 10.38 -2.25 -8.68
N ILE A 112 11.36 -1.36 -8.49
CA ILE A 112 12.20 -0.83 -9.58
C ILE A 112 13.05 -1.90 -10.29
N GLU A 113 13.30 -3.04 -9.65
CA GLU A 113 14.00 -4.18 -10.28
C GLU A 113 13.06 -5.00 -11.17
N TYR A 114 11.74 -4.84 -10.96
CA TYR A 114 10.67 -5.48 -11.71
C TYR A 114 10.01 -4.55 -12.74
N GLY A 115 10.53 -3.33 -12.91
CA GLY A 115 10.10 -2.41 -13.95
C GLY A 115 9.28 -1.20 -13.47
N ALA A 116 8.92 -1.09 -12.20
CA ALA A 116 8.30 0.13 -11.69
C ALA A 116 9.22 1.33 -11.91
N ASP A 117 8.65 2.46 -12.33
CA ASP A 117 9.42 3.65 -12.66
C ASP A 117 9.64 4.54 -11.44
N VAL A 118 8.61 4.68 -10.62
CA VAL A 118 8.67 5.42 -9.36
C VAL A 118 8.06 4.56 -8.26
N VAL A 119 8.73 4.51 -7.11
CA VAL A 119 8.23 3.83 -5.92
C VAL A 119 8.06 4.84 -4.80
N VAL A 120 6.92 4.77 -4.11
CA VAL A 120 6.67 5.58 -2.93
C VAL A 120 6.55 4.70 -1.70
N HIS A 121 6.95 5.23 -0.56
CA HIS A 121 6.76 4.62 0.74
C HIS A 121 6.27 5.65 1.76
N SER A 122 5.28 5.29 2.55
CA SER A 122 5.10 5.90 3.85
C SER A 122 6.12 5.30 4.81
N THR A 123 7.25 6.00 4.99
CA THR A 123 8.31 5.52 5.88
C THR A 123 7.95 5.60 7.35
N SER A 124 6.78 6.20 7.68
CA SER A 124 6.14 6.17 8.99
C SER A 124 5.73 4.77 9.47
N LYS A 125 5.61 3.82 8.53
CA LYS A 125 5.09 2.47 8.76
C LYS A 125 6.23 1.50 9.08
N TYR A 126 6.32 0.39 8.39
CA TYR A 126 7.32 -0.66 8.59
C TYR A 126 8.79 -0.17 8.59
N ILE A 127 9.12 0.86 7.80
CA ILE A 127 10.50 1.37 7.75
C ILE A 127 10.89 1.98 9.10
N ASN A 128 10.03 2.79 9.68
CA ASN A 128 10.20 3.30 11.05
C ASN A 128 9.99 2.19 12.09
N GLY A 129 8.85 1.49 12.05
CA GLY A 129 8.53 0.32 12.87
C GLY A 129 8.04 0.61 14.28
N SER A 130 8.12 1.85 14.75
CA SER A 130 7.79 2.23 16.14
C SER A 130 6.57 3.15 16.23
N GLY A 131 6.08 3.66 15.08
CA GLY A 131 4.94 4.60 15.04
C GLY A 131 5.24 5.97 15.63
N ASP A 132 6.51 6.36 15.71
CA ASP A 132 6.99 7.59 16.36
C ASP A 132 7.49 8.67 15.38
N ALA A 133 7.41 8.42 14.06
CA ALA A 133 7.79 9.37 13.02
C ALA A 133 6.75 9.44 11.90
N ILE A 134 6.51 10.65 11.39
CA ILE A 134 5.74 10.87 10.16
C ILE A 134 6.71 11.24 9.05
N SER A 135 6.69 10.46 7.95
CA SER A 135 7.68 10.58 6.89
C SER A 135 7.26 9.85 5.62
N GLY A 136 7.89 10.18 4.51
CA GLY A 136 7.68 9.51 3.23
C GLY A 136 8.93 9.52 2.37
N MET A 137 8.95 8.68 1.35
CA MET A 137 10.08 8.55 0.42
C MET A 137 9.58 8.36 -1.01
N ILE A 138 10.27 8.97 -1.95
CA ILE A 138 10.09 8.78 -3.40
C ILE A 138 11.39 8.22 -3.95
N ILE A 139 11.33 7.11 -4.65
CA ILE A 139 12.45 6.45 -5.32
C ILE A 139 12.16 6.47 -6.81
N ASP A 140 13.08 7.03 -7.60
CA ASP A 140 13.02 7.03 -9.06
C ASP A 140 13.97 5.97 -9.61
N SER A 141 13.49 5.11 -10.50
CA SER A 141 14.33 4.12 -11.18
C SER A 141 15.40 4.77 -12.07
N GLY A 142 15.13 5.98 -12.55
CA GLY A 142 15.96 6.67 -13.53
C GLY A 142 15.98 6.01 -14.92
N LYS A 143 15.09 5.05 -15.18
CA LYS A 143 15.05 4.26 -16.41
C LYS A 143 13.98 4.71 -17.39
N PHE A 144 12.89 5.34 -16.90
CA PHE A 144 11.80 5.76 -17.77
C PHE A 144 12.20 6.86 -18.75
N SER A 145 11.84 6.69 -20.00
CA SER A 145 12.11 7.66 -21.06
C SER A 145 10.99 8.70 -21.16
N TRP A 146 11.19 9.85 -20.56
CA TRP A 146 10.23 10.95 -20.55
C TRP A 146 10.09 11.58 -21.95
N ASN A 147 9.15 11.09 -22.76
CA ASN A 147 8.85 11.67 -24.07
C ASN A 147 8.29 13.09 -23.90
N PRO A 148 8.92 14.16 -24.48
CA PRO A 148 8.50 15.55 -24.27
C PRO A 148 7.18 15.90 -24.93
N GLU A 149 6.70 15.12 -25.91
CA GLU A 149 5.37 15.33 -26.50
C GLU A 149 4.29 14.88 -25.54
N ARG A 150 4.51 13.73 -24.87
CA ARG A 150 3.57 13.20 -23.88
C ARG A 150 3.72 13.87 -22.50
N TYR A 151 4.96 14.25 -22.13
CA TYR A 151 5.30 14.89 -20.85
C TYR A 151 5.97 16.23 -21.06
N PRO A 152 5.24 17.27 -21.51
CA PRO A 152 5.83 18.58 -21.86
C PRO A 152 6.54 19.22 -20.66
N GLY A 153 6.03 19.01 -19.44
CA GLY A 153 6.67 19.49 -18.21
C GLY A 153 8.03 18.87 -17.90
N MET A 154 8.40 17.77 -18.59
CA MET A 154 9.72 17.11 -18.45
C MET A 154 10.75 17.60 -19.48
N LYS A 155 10.33 18.38 -20.49
CA LYS A 155 11.16 18.76 -21.66
C LYS A 155 12.51 19.37 -21.28
N GLU A 156 12.51 20.35 -20.37
CA GLU A 156 13.71 21.06 -19.96
C GLU A 156 14.64 20.23 -19.05
N TYR A 157 14.06 19.20 -18.40
CA TYR A 157 14.77 18.35 -17.46
C TYR A 157 15.46 17.14 -18.11
N ARG A 158 15.12 16.82 -19.37
CA ARG A 158 15.74 15.70 -20.13
C ARG A 158 17.27 15.77 -20.18
N LYS A 159 17.84 16.97 -20.18
CA LYS A 159 19.29 17.19 -20.13
C LYS A 159 19.99 16.56 -18.92
N TYR A 160 19.24 16.22 -17.86
CA TYR A 160 19.76 15.56 -16.66
C TYR A 160 19.73 14.02 -16.76
N GLY A 161 19.30 13.46 -17.92
CA GLY A 161 19.27 12.01 -18.16
C GLY A 161 18.47 11.26 -17.11
N LYS A 162 19.08 10.26 -16.50
CA LYS A 162 18.43 9.43 -15.46
C LYS A 162 17.97 10.19 -14.20
N PHE A 163 18.41 11.40 -14.00
CA PHE A 163 18.01 12.25 -12.87
C PHE A 163 16.91 13.24 -13.22
N ALA A 164 16.37 13.23 -14.45
CA ALA A 164 15.42 14.21 -14.93
C ALA A 164 14.20 14.36 -14.00
N TYR A 165 13.61 13.25 -13.57
CA TYR A 165 12.46 13.23 -12.68
C TYR A 165 12.79 13.82 -11.30
N LEU A 166 13.89 13.39 -10.66
CA LEU A 166 14.29 13.87 -9.34
C LEU A 166 14.74 15.32 -9.35
N VAL A 167 15.41 15.77 -10.41
CA VAL A 167 15.83 17.19 -10.54
C VAL A 167 14.59 18.09 -10.65
N LYS A 168 13.62 17.71 -11.49
CA LYS A 168 12.35 18.44 -11.58
C LYS A 168 11.63 18.48 -10.24
N LEU A 169 11.48 17.32 -9.60
CA LEU A 169 10.82 17.17 -8.31
C LEU A 169 11.47 18.10 -7.25
N ARG A 170 12.78 18.00 -7.06
CA ARG A 170 13.51 18.72 -6.00
C ARG A 170 13.57 20.22 -6.23
N ASN A 171 13.80 20.67 -7.47
CA ASN A 171 13.89 22.09 -7.81
C ASN A 171 12.52 22.75 -7.96
N GLY A 172 11.47 21.97 -8.13
CA GLY A 172 10.09 22.39 -8.33
C GLY A 172 9.20 22.12 -7.12
N ILE A 173 8.25 21.24 -7.33
CA ILE A 173 7.10 21.03 -6.47
C ILE A 173 7.48 20.58 -5.04
N TRP A 174 8.48 19.72 -4.88
CA TRP A 174 8.93 19.26 -3.55
C TRP A 174 9.40 20.44 -2.69
N ARG A 175 10.26 21.27 -3.24
CA ARG A 175 10.77 22.47 -2.56
C ARG A 175 9.65 23.50 -2.30
N ASN A 176 8.84 23.75 -3.33
CA ASN A 176 7.88 24.86 -3.31
C ASN A 176 6.65 24.56 -2.43
N MET A 177 6.26 23.30 -2.29
CA MET A 177 5.15 22.87 -1.44
C MET A 177 5.59 22.40 -0.03
N GLY A 178 6.88 22.52 0.29
CA GLY A 178 7.36 22.22 1.63
C GLY A 178 7.37 20.71 1.97
N GLY A 179 7.55 19.85 0.97
CA GLY A 179 7.59 18.37 1.16
C GLY A 179 8.83 17.85 1.90
N CYS A 180 9.60 18.70 2.60
CA CYS A 180 10.83 18.32 3.26
C CYS A 180 10.57 17.50 4.53
N LEU A 181 11.43 16.49 4.74
CA LEU A 181 11.43 15.66 5.95
C LEU A 181 12.12 16.40 7.10
N SER A 182 11.53 16.33 8.29
CA SER A 182 12.15 16.84 9.52
C SER A 182 13.42 16.03 9.83
N PRO A 183 14.52 16.69 10.27
CA PRO A 183 15.75 15.98 10.66
C PRO A 183 15.55 14.94 11.76
N MET A 184 14.66 15.20 12.73
CA MET A 184 14.33 14.24 13.79
C MET A 184 13.65 13.00 13.21
N ASN A 185 12.64 13.18 12.33
CA ASN A 185 11.98 12.04 11.69
C ASN A 185 12.92 11.26 10.76
N ALA A 186 13.86 11.94 10.12
CA ALA A 186 14.91 11.28 9.35
C ALA A 186 15.79 10.39 10.23
N TYR A 187 16.20 10.89 11.39
CA TYR A 187 16.99 10.15 12.38
C TYR A 187 16.23 8.93 12.89
N LEU A 188 14.97 9.08 13.31
CA LEU A 188 14.13 7.97 13.77
C LEU A 188 13.95 6.89 12.68
N ASN A 189 13.80 7.29 11.42
CA ASN A 189 13.75 6.34 10.30
C ASN A 189 15.08 5.59 10.10
N VAL A 190 16.23 6.26 10.25
CA VAL A 190 17.53 5.59 10.17
C VAL A 190 17.65 4.53 11.26
N VAL A 191 17.28 4.85 12.50
CA VAL A 191 17.25 3.89 13.61
C VAL A 191 16.30 2.72 13.30
N GLY A 192 15.08 3.00 12.80
CA GLY A 192 14.13 1.95 12.42
C GLY A 192 14.65 1.03 11.32
N MET A 193 15.35 1.59 10.31
CA MET A 193 15.91 0.80 9.21
C MET A 193 16.98 -0.21 9.65
N GLU A 194 17.72 0.04 10.73
CA GLU A 194 18.74 -0.88 11.23
C GLU A 194 18.17 -2.27 11.56
N THR A 195 16.89 -2.34 11.95
CA THR A 195 16.20 -3.59 12.30
C THR A 195 15.14 -4.01 11.30
N LEU A 196 14.95 -3.29 10.20
CA LEU A 196 13.87 -3.53 9.24
C LEU A 196 13.81 -5.00 8.77
N GLY A 197 14.95 -5.56 8.36
CA GLY A 197 15.00 -6.94 7.87
C GLY A 197 14.59 -7.97 8.93
N LEU A 198 15.03 -7.80 10.18
CA LEU A 198 14.69 -8.67 11.30
C LEU A 198 13.19 -8.56 11.65
N ARG A 199 12.66 -7.34 11.70
CA ARG A 199 11.25 -7.09 11.99
C ARG A 199 10.36 -7.68 10.90
N MET A 200 10.60 -7.34 9.65
CA MET A 200 9.83 -7.85 8.52
C MET A 200 9.85 -9.38 8.43
N GLN A 201 11.00 -10.01 8.69
CA GLN A 201 11.09 -11.47 8.75
C GLN A 201 10.15 -12.04 9.82
N ARG A 202 10.16 -11.43 11.00
CA ARG A 202 9.33 -11.88 12.13
C ARG A 202 7.85 -11.59 11.90
N GLU A 203 7.52 -10.38 11.48
CA GLU A 203 6.15 -9.91 11.21
C GLU A 203 5.47 -10.73 10.11
N CYS A 204 6.15 -10.96 8.97
CA CYS A 204 5.62 -11.81 7.89
C CYS A 204 5.46 -13.28 8.33
N GLY A 205 6.43 -13.80 9.09
CA GLY A 205 6.34 -15.15 9.62
C GLY A 205 5.20 -15.33 10.62
N ASN A 206 5.01 -14.35 11.49
CA ASN A 206 3.89 -14.31 12.43
C ASN A 206 2.55 -14.19 11.70
N ALA A 207 2.45 -13.29 10.72
CA ALA A 207 1.23 -13.11 9.94
C ALA A 207 0.81 -14.39 9.21
N PHE A 208 1.75 -15.09 8.59
CA PHE A 208 1.45 -16.35 7.92
C PHE A 208 1.00 -17.46 8.88
N GLN A 209 1.70 -17.63 10.01
CA GLN A 209 1.33 -18.63 11.00
C GLN A 209 -0.03 -18.31 11.66
N LEU A 210 -0.31 -17.03 11.95
CA LEU A 210 -1.60 -16.60 12.47
C LEU A 210 -2.70 -16.86 11.46
N ALA A 211 -2.51 -16.50 10.18
CA ALA A 211 -3.47 -16.74 9.10
C ALA A 211 -3.81 -18.24 8.98
N GLN A 212 -2.78 -19.13 8.99
CA GLN A 212 -2.96 -20.57 8.93
C GLN A 212 -3.68 -21.15 10.16
N ALA A 213 -3.48 -20.56 11.33
CA ALA A 213 -4.16 -20.98 12.55
C ALA A 213 -5.64 -20.58 12.51
N LEU A 214 -5.92 -19.34 12.12
CA LEU A 214 -7.29 -18.80 12.06
C LEU A 214 -8.12 -19.43 10.94
N GLU A 215 -7.52 -19.78 9.79
CA GLU A 215 -8.22 -20.44 8.68
C GLU A 215 -8.84 -21.80 9.08
N LYS A 216 -8.34 -22.43 10.14
CA LYS A 216 -8.85 -23.70 10.66
C LYS A 216 -10.02 -23.54 11.63
N LEU A 217 -10.33 -22.31 12.04
CA LEU A 217 -11.38 -22.03 13.01
C LEU A 217 -12.72 -21.81 12.31
N GLU A 218 -13.78 -22.40 12.87
CA GLU A 218 -15.12 -22.10 12.44
C GLU A 218 -15.55 -20.68 12.85
N GLY A 219 -16.40 -20.05 12.04
CA GLY A 219 -16.99 -18.75 12.36
C GLY A 219 -16.18 -17.54 11.86
N VAL A 220 -15.01 -17.76 11.25
CA VAL A 220 -14.23 -16.72 10.57
C VAL A 220 -13.74 -17.19 9.20
N SER A 221 -13.58 -16.26 8.27
CA SER A 221 -12.86 -16.50 7.02
C SER A 221 -11.64 -15.59 6.98
N VAL A 222 -10.53 -16.10 6.46
CA VAL A 222 -9.22 -15.42 6.50
C VAL A 222 -8.78 -15.07 5.09
N ASN A 223 -8.26 -13.85 4.91
CA ASN A 223 -7.61 -13.43 3.68
C ASN A 223 -6.14 -13.08 3.97
N TYR A 224 -5.24 -13.76 3.28
CA TYR A 224 -3.79 -13.52 3.34
C TYR A 224 -3.14 -14.06 2.06
N PRO A 225 -2.18 -13.34 1.43
CA PRO A 225 -1.69 -13.67 0.09
C PRO A 225 -1.09 -15.06 -0.08
N LEU A 226 -0.55 -15.70 0.97
CA LEU A 226 0.08 -17.02 0.89
C LEU A 226 -0.81 -18.20 1.28
N LEU A 227 -2.07 -17.98 1.68
CA LEU A 227 -2.98 -19.09 1.95
C LEU A 227 -3.29 -19.88 0.66
N GLU A 228 -3.62 -21.16 0.79
CA GLU A 228 -4.00 -21.99 -0.35
C GLU A 228 -5.28 -21.49 -1.04
N SER A 229 -6.15 -20.88 -0.26
CA SER A 229 -7.39 -20.24 -0.72
C SER A 229 -7.16 -18.92 -1.48
N SER A 230 -5.96 -18.33 -1.41
CA SER A 230 -5.67 -17.02 -2.03
C SER A 230 -5.40 -17.14 -3.53
N PRO A 231 -6.06 -16.32 -4.37
CA PRO A 231 -5.76 -16.26 -5.80
C PRO A 231 -4.36 -15.68 -6.10
N TYR A 232 -3.73 -15.06 -5.11
CA TYR A 232 -2.41 -14.40 -5.24
C TYR A 232 -1.25 -15.25 -4.77
N ARG A 233 -1.50 -16.48 -4.32
CA ARG A 233 -0.46 -17.34 -3.70
C ARG A 233 0.76 -17.55 -4.57
N GLU A 234 0.56 -17.88 -5.84
CA GLU A 234 1.66 -18.14 -6.78
C GLU A 234 2.47 -16.86 -7.03
N LEU A 235 1.79 -15.76 -7.35
CA LEU A 235 2.42 -14.46 -7.57
C LEU A 235 3.18 -13.97 -6.32
N ALA A 236 2.58 -14.09 -5.14
CA ALA A 236 3.24 -13.70 -3.90
C ALA A 236 4.47 -14.57 -3.59
N ASN A 237 4.40 -15.87 -3.84
CA ASN A 237 5.56 -16.76 -3.69
C ASN A 237 6.69 -16.37 -4.62
N GLU A 238 6.40 -16.11 -5.90
CA GLU A 238 7.39 -15.73 -6.90
C GLU A 238 7.97 -14.33 -6.60
N GLN A 239 7.09 -13.35 -6.48
CA GLN A 239 7.48 -11.92 -6.42
C GLN A 239 8.09 -11.53 -5.07
N PHE A 240 7.66 -12.15 -3.96
CA PHE A 240 8.10 -11.81 -2.61
C PHE A 240 8.97 -12.90 -1.94
N GLY A 241 9.42 -13.90 -2.70
CA GLY A 241 10.27 -14.95 -2.18
C GLY A 241 9.64 -15.74 -1.03
N GLY A 242 8.36 -16.12 -1.18
CA GLY A 242 7.63 -16.91 -0.20
C GLY A 242 7.14 -16.13 1.02
N LYS A 243 6.95 -14.80 0.90
CA LYS A 243 6.39 -13.94 1.95
C LYS A 243 5.10 -13.28 1.46
N GLY A 244 4.15 -13.03 2.37
CA GLY A 244 2.85 -12.44 2.03
C GLY A 244 2.59 -11.05 2.65
N GLY A 245 3.63 -10.43 3.25
CA GLY A 245 3.47 -9.21 4.03
C GLY A 245 3.07 -9.50 5.47
N ALA A 246 2.78 -8.45 6.23
CA ALA A 246 2.47 -8.55 7.66
C ALA A 246 1.04 -8.09 7.99
N ILE A 247 0.16 -8.04 7.00
CA ILE A 247 -1.26 -7.73 7.17
C ILE A 247 -2.07 -8.95 6.77
N LEU A 248 -3.08 -9.28 7.58
CA LEU A 248 -4.16 -10.18 7.19
C LEU A 248 -5.50 -9.54 7.51
N THR A 249 -6.55 -10.00 6.85
CA THR A 249 -7.92 -9.63 7.17
C THR A 249 -8.74 -10.88 7.49
N ILE A 250 -9.70 -10.72 8.40
CA ILE A 250 -10.67 -11.77 8.71
C ILE A 250 -12.08 -11.21 8.59
N ARG A 251 -13.03 -12.07 8.24
CA ARG A 251 -14.46 -11.77 8.25
C ARG A 251 -15.16 -12.64 9.28
N THR A 252 -16.07 -12.06 10.02
CA THR A 252 -16.70 -12.70 11.18
C THR A 252 -18.19 -12.99 10.98
N GLY A 253 -18.75 -12.60 9.82
CA GLY A 253 -20.16 -12.81 9.45
C GLY A 253 -21.09 -11.67 9.88
N SER A 254 -20.72 -10.82 10.87
CA SER A 254 -21.45 -9.60 11.19
C SER A 254 -20.56 -8.56 11.88
N LYS A 255 -21.00 -7.31 11.90
CA LYS A 255 -20.35 -6.19 12.59
C LYS A 255 -20.25 -6.41 14.09
N GLU A 256 -21.32 -6.92 14.71
CA GLU A 256 -21.38 -7.20 16.14
C GLU A 256 -20.33 -8.24 16.51
N ARG A 257 -20.21 -9.31 15.72
CA ARG A 257 -19.19 -10.34 15.92
C ARG A 257 -17.77 -9.80 15.74
N ALA A 258 -17.56 -8.89 14.77
CA ALA A 258 -16.29 -8.21 14.62
C ALA A 258 -15.91 -7.40 15.88
N TYR A 259 -16.86 -6.66 16.43
CA TYR A 259 -16.64 -5.89 17.67
C TYR A 259 -16.44 -6.81 18.88
N GLN A 260 -17.20 -7.90 19.01
CA GLN A 260 -17.02 -8.88 20.08
C GLN A 260 -15.61 -9.46 20.05
N LEU A 261 -15.13 -9.88 18.87
CA LEU A 261 -13.79 -10.41 18.70
C LEU A 261 -12.73 -9.37 19.12
N ILE A 262 -12.78 -8.17 18.54
CA ILE A 262 -11.78 -7.11 18.83
C ILE A 262 -11.74 -6.77 20.31
N ASN A 263 -12.91 -6.67 20.98
CA ASN A 263 -13.01 -6.33 22.38
C ASN A 263 -12.54 -7.47 23.32
N HIS A 264 -12.47 -8.69 22.83
CA HIS A 264 -12.01 -9.85 23.62
C HIS A 264 -10.48 -10.01 23.60
N LEU A 265 -9.81 -9.43 22.59
CA LEU A 265 -8.35 -9.48 22.47
C LEU A 265 -7.65 -8.79 23.65
N LYS A 266 -6.60 -9.44 24.18
CA LYS A 266 -5.89 -9.00 25.40
C LYS A 266 -4.54 -8.33 25.11
N TYR A 267 -3.81 -8.85 24.12
CA TYR A 267 -2.43 -8.42 23.81
C TYR A 267 -2.38 -7.39 22.69
N VAL A 268 -3.35 -7.42 21.80
CA VAL A 268 -3.41 -6.60 20.59
C VAL A 268 -3.89 -5.18 20.90
N LYS A 269 -3.39 -4.18 20.19
CA LYS A 269 -3.82 -2.78 20.35
C LYS A 269 -4.81 -2.39 19.26
N ILE A 270 -5.86 -1.70 19.65
CA ILE A 270 -6.81 -1.10 18.71
C ILE A 270 -6.20 0.21 18.20
N ALA A 271 -5.75 0.21 16.94
CA ALA A 271 -5.15 1.39 16.32
C ALA A 271 -5.20 1.30 14.80
N THR A 272 -5.43 2.43 14.14
CA THR A 272 -5.55 2.52 12.67
C THR A 272 -4.21 2.40 11.93
N ASN A 273 -3.08 2.38 12.64
CA ASN A 273 -1.75 2.26 12.06
C ASN A 273 -1.46 0.85 11.52
N ILE A 274 -0.35 0.70 10.81
CA ILE A 274 0.23 -0.58 10.34
C ILE A 274 1.76 -0.52 10.47
N GLY A 275 2.40 -1.68 10.49
CA GLY A 275 3.87 -1.76 10.47
C GLY A 275 4.54 -1.35 11.77
N ASP A 276 3.82 -1.43 12.88
CA ASP A 276 4.36 -1.28 14.23
C ASP A 276 4.87 -2.64 14.73
N VAL A 277 5.89 -2.64 15.58
CA VAL A 277 6.38 -3.85 16.26
C VAL A 277 5.30 -4.53 17.12
N ARG A 278 4.25 -3.82 17.47
CA ARG A 278 3.07 -4.33 18.18
C ARG A 278 1.99 -4.75 17.18
N THR A 279 1.30 -5.83 17.46
CA THR A 279 0.12 -6.22 16.68
C THR A 279 -1.02 -5.23 16.88
N LEU A 280 -1.54 -4.73 15.76
CA LEU A 280 -2.62 -3.73 15.73
C LEU A 280 -3.85 -4.31 15.04
N VAL A 281 -5.02 -3.96 15.55
CA VAL A 281 -6.31 -4.40 15.00
C VAL A 281 -7.26 -3.23 14.83
N ILE A 282 -8.04 -3.26 13.74
CA ILE A 282 -9.16 -2.33 13.54
C ILE A 282 -10.34 -3.01 12.85
N HIS A 283 -11.50 -2.39 12.96
CA HIS A 283 -12.66 -2.60 12.11
C HIS A 283 -12.67 -1.50 11.03
N PRO A 284 -12.24 -1.80 9.77
CA PRO A 284 -12.03 -0.76 8.75
C PRO A 284 -13.28 0.05 8.44
N ALA A 285 -14.44 -0.60 8.31
CA ALA A 285 -15.69 0.04 7.94
C ALA A 285 -16.11 1.15 8.90
N SER A 286 -15.84 1.01 10.22
CA SER A 286 -16.19 2.03 11.22
C SER A 286 -15.04 2.96 11.60
N THR A 287 -13.90 2.87 10.92
CA THR A 287 -12.72 3.69 11.21
C THR A 287 -12.23 4.41 9.96
N ILE A 288 -11.33 3.79 9.21
CA ILE A 288 -10.69 4.42 8.04
C ILE A 288 -11.61 4.58 6.82
N TYR A 289 -12.75 3.90 6.79
CA TYR A 289 -13.76 3.97 5.71
C TYR A 289 -15.12 4.51 6.20
N ILE A 290 -15.16 5.15 7.38
CA ILE A 290 -16.43 5.62 8.00
C ILE A 290 -17.21 6.62 7.13
N HIS A 291 -16.55 7.31 6.23
CA HIS A 291 -17.17 8.29 5.31
C HIS A 291 -17.33 7.74 3.89
N SER A 292 -16.94 6.50 3.64
CA SER A 292 -17.04 5.87 2.32
C SER A 292 -18.45 5.29 2.10
N THR A 293 -18.88 5.23 0.84
CA THR A 293 -20.11 4.53 0.47
C THR A 293 -19.91 3.01 0.54
N GLU A 294 -21.02 2.25 0.58
CA GLU A 294 -20.96 0.78 0.59
C GLU A 294 -20.27 0.24 -0.68
N GLU A 295 -20.53 0.87 -1.83
CA GLU A 295 -19.88 0.51 -3.10
C GLU A 295 -18.37 0.73 -3.04
N ALA A 296 -17.94 1.90 -2.56
CA ALA A 296 -16.51 2.23 -2.42
C ALA A 296 -15.80 1.30 -1.41
N MET A 297 -16.46 0.94 -0.31
CA MET A 297 -15.96 -0.05 0.63
C MET A 297 -15.81 -1.42 -0.02
N ALA A 298 -16.80 -1.88 -0.77
CA ALA A 298 -16.77 -3.18 -1.45
C ALA A 298 -15.65 -3.25 -2.49
N GLU A 299 -15.43 -2.19 -3.26
CA GLU A 299 -14.32 -2.07 -4.21
C GLU A 299 -12.96 -2.12 -3.52
N ALA A 300 -12.85 -1.55 -2.32
CA ALA A 300 -11.65 -1.61 -1.47
C ALA A 300 -11.51 -2.94 -0.71
N GLY A 301 -12.44 -3.89 -0.88
CA GLY A 301 -12.46 -5.17 -0.16
C GLY A 301 -12.82 -5.04 1.32
N VAL A 302 -13.54 -3.99 1.69
CA VAL A 302 -14.01 -3.74 3.06
C VAL A 302 -15.48 -4.07 3.18
N TYR A 303 -15.82 -4.85 4.18
CA TYR A 303 -17.20 -5.23 4.50
C TYR A 303 -17.48 -4.93 5.98
N GLU A 304 -18.77 -4.87 6.33
CA GLU A 304 -19.25 -4.60 7.70
C GLU A 304 -18.73 -5.58 8.77
N ASP A 305 -18.26 -6.75 8.37
CA ASP A 305 -17.72 -7.80 9.24
C ASP A 305 -16.20 -7.96 9.13
N THR A 306 -15.51 -7.05 8.42
CA THR A 306 -14.06 -7.12 8.19
C THR A 306 -13.29 -6.61 9.39
N ILE A 307 -12.29 -7.38 9.82
CA ILE A 307 -11.25 -6.96 10.77
C ILE A 307 -9.91 -6.99 10.03
N ARG A 308 -9.13 -5.91 10.10
CA ARG A 308 -7.75 -5.86 9.61
C ARG A 308 -6.79 -6.02 10.78
N ILE A 309 -5.81 -6.89 10.62
CA ILE A 309 -4.76 -7.19 11.59
C ILE A 309 -3.41 -6.85 10.96
N SER A 310 -2.68 -5.90 11.55
CA SER A 310 -1.27 -5.63 11.24
C SER A 310 -0.42 -6.32 12.29
N VAL A 311 0.25 -7.39 11.90
CA VAL A 311 0.90 -8.32 12.83
C VAL A 311 2.30 -7.80 13.21
N GLY A 312 2.60 -7.81 14.49
CA GLY A 312 3.87 -7.40 15.06
C GLY A 312 4.84 -8.56 15.33
N ILE A 313 5.81 -8.28 16.19
CA ILE A 313 6.94 -9.19 16.48
C ILE A 313 6.75 -10.04 17.75
N GLU A 314 5.58 -10.00 18.37
CA GLU A 314 5.26 -10.77 19.58
C GLU A 314 5.52 -12.29 19.39
N ASP A 315 5.48 -13.05 20.48
CA ASP A 315 5.51 -14.51 20.36
C ASP A 315 4.24 -14.98 19.63
N ILE A 316 4.43 -15.71 18.55
CA ILE A 316 3.30 -16.15 17.71
C ILE A 316 2.33 -17.08 18.46
N ARG A 317 2.80 -17.79 19.47
CA ARG A 317 1.94 -18.67 20.28
C ARG A 317 0.94 -17.85 21.10
N ASP A 318 1.40 -16.74 21.66
CA ASP A 318 0.55 -15.81 22.43
C ASP A 318 -0.51 -15.17 21.52
N LEU A 319 -0.12 -14.76 20.30
CA LEU A 319 -1.07 -14.22 19.32
C LEU A 319 -2.10 -15.26 18.87
N ILE A 320 -1.67 -16.50 18.54
CA ILE A 320 -2.58 -17.56 18.13
C ILE A 320 -3.55 -17.91 19.27
N GLU A 321 -3.08 -17.97 20.51
CA GLU A 321 -3.94 -18.23 21.67
C GLU A 321 -4.97 -17.12 21.85
N ASP A 322 -4.54 -15.85 21.85
CA ASP A 322 -5.41 -14.69 22.04
C ASP A 322 -6.53 -14.62 20.98
N PHE A 323 -6.15 -14.74 19.70
CA PHE A 323 -7.14 -14.76 18.62
C PHE A 323 -8.03 -16.00 18.63
N THR A 324 -7.51 -17.18 18.99
CA THR A 324 -8.31 -18.41 19.09
C THR A 324 -9.36 -18.29 20.20
N GLU A 325 -8.99 -17.76 21.37
CA GLU A 325 -9.94 -17.49 22.44
C GLU A 325 -11.01 -16.49 22.01
N ALA A 326 -10.60 -15.39 21.35
CA ALA A 326 -11.52 -14.37 20.86
C ALA A 326 -12.51 -14.90 19.81
N VAL A 327 -12.09 -15.83 18.93
CA VAL A 327 -12.98 -16.48 17.95
C VAL A 327 -13.98 -17.42 18.64
N ARG A 328 -13.56 -18.16 19.68
CA ARG A 328 -14.46 -19.09 20.41
C ARG A 328 -15.64 -18.38 21.03
N VAL A 329 -15.45 -17.17 21.57
CA VAL A 329 -16.53 -16.36 22.14
C VAL A 329 -17.62 -16.01 21.12
N LEU A 330 -17.30 -16.03 19.82
CA LEU A 330 -18.30 -15.78 18.76
C LEU A 330 -19.30 -16.94 18.59
N GLY A 331 -19.03 -18.12 19.13
CA GLY A 331 -19.88 -19.29 19.06
C GLY A 331 -20.81 -19.47 20.28
N GLU A 332 -20.59 -18.67 21.32
CA GLU A 332 -21.43 -18.63 22.54
C GLU A 332 -22.52 -17.57 22.41
#